data_2fa070dfc6d5e1ff95fd89298a1b40c2
#
_entry.id   2fa070dfc6d5e1ff95fd89298a1b40c2
#
_cell.length_a   1.000
_cell.length_b   1.000
_cell.length_c   1.000
_cell.angle_alpha   90.00
_cell.angle_beta   90.00
_cell.angle_gamma   90.00
#
_symmetry.space_group_name_H-M   'P 1'
#
loop_
_entity.id
_entity.type
_entity.pdbx_description
1 polymer ?
#
loop_
_entity_poly.entity_id
_entity_poly.type
_entity_poly.pdbx_seq_one_letter_code
_entity_poly.pdbx_strand_id
1 'polypeptide(L)'
;MSTLMTVSVPNVIDPGVKKHFVEEYKLSKIDLGIIYKIGSQENASDEFRNYTGLAQLSPVGEGETYSEDVPIQAYGTTLIPIKYGKTMPVTYEMRKWSKTKEIWNGARMLGRAASTTEQIVGASTLN
;
A
#
# COMPACT_ATOMS: atom_id res chain seq x y z
N MET A 1 26.66 -8.65 -12.67
CA MET A 1 25.69 -7.56 -12.86
C MET A 1 25.97 -6.46 -11.87
N SER A 2 26.39 -5.31 -12.34
CA SER A 2 26.52 -4.17 -11.44
C SER A 2 25.13 -3.58 -11.23
N THR A 3 24.55 -3.86 -10.09
CA THR A 3 23.44 -3.07 -9.58
C THR A 3 23.91 -1.64 -9.40
N LEU A 4 23.10 -0.67 -9.82
CA LEU A 4 23.34 0.73 -9.54
C LEU A 4 23.48 0.93 -8.04
N MET A 5 24.70 1.07 -7.59
CA MET A 5 24.96 1.60 -6.26
C MET A 5 24.57 3.08 -6.24
N THR A 6 24.01 3.54 -5.16
CA THR A 6 23.53 4.92 -4.94
C THR A 6 24.59 5.97 -5.30
N VAL A 7 25.86 5.62 -5.19
CA VAL A 7 27.02 6.47 -5.49
C VAL A 7 27.30 6.62 -7.00
N SER A 8 26.81 5.70 -7.85
CA SER A 8 27.13 5.67 -9.27
C SER A 8 26.05 6.27 -10.18
N VAL A 9 24.93 6.71 -9.61
CA VAL A 9 23.85 7.34 -10.37
C VAL A 9 24.07 8.85 -10.45
N PRO A 10 24.23 9.43 -11.66
CA PRO A 10 24.29 10.88 -11.77
C PRO A 10 22.97 11.48 -11.27
N ASN A 11 23.08 12.54 -10.48
CA ASN A 11 21.93 13.25 -9.88
C ASN A 11 20.85 13.69 -10.88
N VAL A 12 21.16 13.68 -12.17
CA VAL A 12 20.24 14.05 -13.25
C VAL A 12 19.32 12.90 -13.68
N ILE A 13 19.78 11.64 -13.59
CA ILE A 13 18.99 10.48 -14.02
C ILE A 13 17.96 10.09 -12.94
N ASP A 14 18.34 10.17 -11.68
CA ASP A 14 17.51 9.74 -10.56
C ASP A 14 16.19 10.53 -10.44
N PRO A 15 16.16 11.87 -10.52
CA PRO A 15 14.92 12.64 -10.55
C PRO A 15 14.03 12.30 -11.76
N GLY A 16 14.63 12.07 -12.92
CA GLY A 16 13.91 11.69 -14.14
C GLY A 16 13.24 10.33 -14.01
N VAL A 17 13.94 9.34 -13.46
CA VAL A 17 13.40 8.00 -13.20
C VAL A 17 12.23 8.07 -12.23
N LYS A 18 12.36 8.78 -11.12
CA LYS A 18 11.28 8.99 -10.16
C LYS A 18 10.06 9.65 -10.80
N LYS A 19 10.28 10.72 -11.57
CA LYS A 19 9.20 11.44 -12.25
C LYS A 19 8.40 10.51 -13.16
N HIS A 20 9.06 9.80 -14.06
CA HIS A 20 8.40 8.90 -15.01
C HIS A 20 7.70 7.72 -14.32
N PHE A 21 8.28 7.19 -13.26
CA PHE A 21 7.63 6.17 -12.44
C PHE A 21 6.33 6.67 -11.81
N VAL A 22 6.38 7.82 -11.16
CA VAL A 22 5.21 8.40 -10.45
C VAL A 22 4.13 8.81 -11.43
N GLU A 23 4.48 9.40 -12.57
CA GLU A 23 3.52 9.79 -13.61
C GLU A 23 2.77 8.56 -14.14
N GLU A 24 3.47 7.50 -14.50
CA GLU A 24 2.85 6.29 -15.05
C GLU A 24 2.03 5.55 -13.98
N TYR A 25 2.52 5.50 -12.74
CA TYR A 25 1.76 4.92 -11.62
C TYR A 25 0.43 5.63 -11.42
N LYS A 26 0.43 6.97 -11.43
CA LYS A 26 -0.79 7.76 -11.28
C LYS A 26 -1.76 7.60 -12.46
N LEU A 27 -1.24 7.54 -13.69
CA LEU A 27 -2.05 7.36 -14.89
C LEU A 27 -2.71 5.98 -14.95
N SER A 28 -2.02 4.95 -14.47
CA SER A 28 -2.50 3.57 -14.50
C SER A 28 -3.35 3.20 -13.29
N LYS A 29 -3.41 4.06 -12.27
CA LYS A 29 -4.10 3.78 -11.01
C LYS A 29 -5.60 3.76 -11.19
N ILE A 30 -6.22 2.64 -10.82
CA ILE A 30 -7.68 2.57 -10.62
C ILE A 30 -7.99 2.99 -9.18
N ASP A 31 -9.06 3.75 -9.01
CA ASP A 31 -9.48 4.17 -7.67
C ASP A 31 -10.13 3.01 -6.89
N LEU A 32 -9.29 2.29 -6.17
CA LEU A 32 -9.73 1.22 -5.27
C LEU A 32 -10.49 1.75 -4.05
N GLY A 33 -10.43 3.06 -3.78
CA GLY A 33 -11.15 3.71 -2.68
C GLY A 33 -12.67 3.62 -2.80
N ILE A 34 -13.19 3.31 -3.99
CA ILE A 34 -14.62 3.05 -4.21
C ILE A 34 -15.08 1.76 -3.53
N ILE A 35 -14.21 0.76 -3.48
CA ILE A 35 -14.54 -0.58 -2.97
C ILE A 35 -13.94 -0.79 -1.58
N TYR A 36 -12.74 -0.27 -1.34
CA TYR A 36 -11.98 -0.48 -0.12
C TYR A 36 -11.75 0.81 0.66
N LYS A 37 -11.76 0.69 1.98
CA LYS A 37 -11.24 1.75 2.85
C LYS A 37 -9.71 1.70 2.79
N ILE A 38 -9.11 2.71 2.19
CA ILE A 38 -7.65 2.85 2.11
C ILE A 38 -7.14 3.51 3.38
N GLY A 39 -6.16 2.89 4.02
CA GLY A 39 -5.48 3.39 5.21
C GLY A 39 -3.98 3.21 5.10
N SER A 40 -3.25 3.77 6.05
CA SER A 40 -1.82 3.57 6.22
C SER A 40 -1.57 2.69 7.44
N GLN A 41 -0.57 1.85 7.36
CA GLN A 41 -0.12 1.00 8.46
C GLN A 41 1.35 1.33 8.77
N GLU A 42 1.62 1.67 10.01
CA GLU A 42 2.97 2.02 10.49
C GLU A 42 3.64 0.87 11.25
N ASN A 43 2.84 -0.04 11.78
CA ASN A 43 3.33 -1.17 12.57
C ASN A 43 3.56 -2.42 11.72
N ALA A 44 4.37 -3.34 12.24
CA ALA A 44 4.62 -4.64 11.60
C ALA A 44 3.36 -5.52 11.52
N SER A 45 2.42 -5.33 12.42
CA SER A 45 1.09 -5.95 12.39
C SER A 45 0.09 -5.05 13.12
N ASP A 46 -1.10 -4.92 12.58
CA ASP A 46 -2.22 -4.24 13.23
C ASP A 46 -3.33 -5.23 13.55
N GLU A 47 -3.77 -5.22 14.79
CA GLU A 47 -4.90 -6.02 15.25
C GLU A 47 -6.16 -5.17 15.28
N PHE A 48 -7.14 -5.56 14.50
CA PHE A 48 -8.49 -4.98 14.55
C PHE A 48 -9.38 -5.86 15.40
N ARG A 49 -9.88 -5.31 16.50
CA ARG A 49 -10.76 -5.99 17.43
C ARG A 49 -12.15 -5.39 17.33
N ASN A 50 -13.14 -6.22 17.07
CA ASN A 50 -14.53 -5.84 17.15
C ASN A 50 -15.07 -6.16 18.54
N TYR A 51 -15.85 -5.24 19.08
CA TYR A 51 -16.58 -5.42 20.34
C TYR A 51 -18.06 -5.55 20.03
N THR A 52 -18.74 -6.39 20.78
CA THR A 52 -20.20 -6.41 20.77
C THR A 52 -20.74 -5.12 21.33
N GLY A 53 -21.82 -4.61 20.78
CA GLY A 53 -22.53 -3.50 21.35
C GLY A 53 -23.06 -3.83 22.75
N LEU A 54 -23.43 -2.80 23.50
CA LEU A 54 -24.16 -2.96 24.74
C LEU A 54 -25.58 -3.43 24.47
N ALA A 55 -26.18 -4.15 25.41
CA ALA A 55 -27.57 -4.54 25.34
C ALA A 55 -28.53 -3.34 25.34
N GLN A 56 -29.76 -3.57 25.01
CA GLN A 56 -30.78 -2.52 25.03
C GLN A 56 -30.95 -1.97 26.46
N LEU A 57 -31.07 -0.65 26.57
CA LEU A 57 -31.31 0.00 27.86
C LEU A 57 -32.65 -0.47 28.44
N SER A 58 -32.64 -0.83 29.73
CA SER A 58 -33.84 -1.20 30.47
C SER A 58 -34.36 0.00 31.25
N PRO A 59 -35.68 0.11 31.48
CA PRO A 59 -36.25 1.13 32.35
C PRO A 59 -35.81 0.88 33.79
N VAL A 60 -35.43 1.94 34.46
CA VAL A 60 -34.96 1.93 35.86
C VAL A 60 -35.92 2.76 36.71
N GLY A 61 -36.41 2.18 37.81
CA GLY A 61 -37.26 2.89 38.78
C GLY A 61 -36.49 3.83 39.70
N GLU A 62 -37.20 4.73 40.38
CA GLU A 62 -36.58 5.60 41.35
C GLU A 62 -35.92 4.79 42.48
N GLY A 63 -34.60 5.02 42.68
CA GLY A 63 -33.80 4.36 43.71
C GLY A 63 -33.27 2.98 43.34
N GLU A 64 -33.50 2.50 42.13
CA GLU A 64 -32.92 1.26 41.62
C GLU A 64 -31.50 1.45 41.06
N THR A 65 -30.70 0.41 41.14
CA THR A 65 -29.34 0.41 40.61
C THR A 65 -29.39 0.18 39.10
N TYR A 66 -28.57 0.94 38.35
CA TYR A 66 -28.41 0.74 36.92
C TYR A 66 -27.75 -0.61 36.62
N SER A 67 -28.24 -1.31 35.59
CA SER A 67 -27.61 -2.53 35.12
C SER A 67 -26.28 -2.22 34.43
N GLU A 68 -25.22 -2.89 34.84
CA GLU A 68 -23.91 -2.81 34.19
C GLU A 68 -23.85 -3.81 33.06
N ASP A 69 -23.37 -3.36 31.90
CA ASP A 69 -23.09 -4.20 30.74
C ASP A 69 -21.68 -3.93 30.24
N VAL A 70 -20.95 -4.98 29.91
CA VAL A 70 -19.56 -4.89 29.47
C VAL A 70 -19.48 -5.36 28.02
N PRO A 71 -18.92 -4.52 27.13
CA PRO A 71 -18.74 -4.94 25.75
C PRO A 71 -17.76 -6.13 25.68
N ILE A 72 -18.19 -7.21 25.05
CA ILE A 72 -17.40 -8.42 24.86
C ILE A 72 -16.66 -8.33 23.53
N GLN A 73 -15.39 -8.69 23.55
CA GLN A 73 -14.60 -8.81 22.32
C GLN A 73 -15.17 -9.97 21.47
N ALA A 74 -15.63 -9.66 20.24
CA ALA A 74 -16.21 -10.64 19.34
C ALA A 74 -15.10 -11.26 18.45
N TYR A 75 -14.72 -10.58 17.38
CA TYR A 75 -13.75 -11.10 16.41
C TYR A 75 -12.52 -10.20 16.38
N GLY A 76 -11.34 -10.82 16.34
CA GLY A 76 -10.07 -10.16 16.08
C GLY A 76 -9.55 -10.55 14.69
N THR A 77 -9.11 -9.57 13.91
CA THR A 77 -8.42 -9.80 12.65
C THR A 77 -7.07 -9.14 12.71
N THR A 78 -6.02 -9.90 12.43
CA THR A 78 -4.66 -9.39 12.37
C THR A 78 -4.29 -9.15 10.91
N LEU A 79 -3.90 -7.92 10.58
CA LEU A 79 -3.39 -7.56 9.27
C LEU A 79 -1.86 -7.53 9.31
N ILE A 80 -1.24 -8.32 8.43
CA ILE A 80 0.21 -8.36 8.26
C ILE A 80 0.53 -7.80 6.87
N PRO A 81 1.35 -6.74 6.76
CA PRO A 81 1.69 -6.17 5.48
C PRO A 81 2.61 -7.10 4.69
N ILE A 82 2.38 -7.21 3.40
CA ILE A 82 3.22 -7.95 2.47
C ILE A 82 3.97 -6.94 1.60
N LYS A 83 5.29 -7.09 1.52
CA LYS A 83 6.14 -6.23 0.72
C LYS A 83 6.24 -6.76 -0.71
N TYR A 84 5.85 -5.94 -1.68
CA TYR A 84 6.06 -6.21 -3.09
C TYR A 84 7.20 -5.36 -3.62
N GLY A 85 8.04 -5.92 -4.47
CA GLY A 85 9.16 -5.20 -5.04
C GLY A 85 9.64 -5.84 -6.34
N LYS A 86 10.17 -5.01 -7.22
CA LYS A 86 10.81 -5.42 -8.46
C LYS A 86 11.97 -4.48 -8.77
N THR A 87 13.05 -5.00 -9.28
CA THR A 87 14.22 -4.22 -9.67
C THR A 87 14.40 -4.26 -11.18
N MET A 88 14.86 -3.16 -11.72
CA MET A 88 15.30 -3.05 -13.10
C MET A 88 16.79 -2.72 -13.13
N PRO A 89 17.63 -3.61 -13.65
CA PRO A 89 19.05 -3.32 -13.77
C PRO A 89 19.31 -2.31 -14.90
N VAL A 90 20.17 -1.36 -14.64
CA VAL A 90 20.70 -0.42 -15.64
C VAL A 90 22.19 -0.67 -15.77
N THR A 91 22.64 -0.97 -16.99
CA THR A 91 24.05 -1.25 -17.24
C THR A 91 24.84 0.04 -17.40
N TYR A 92 26.17 -0.06 -17.19
CA TYR A 92 27.07 1.07 -17.36
C TYR A 92 27.06 1.58 -18.81
N GLU A 93 26.97 0.65 -19.79
CA GLU A 93 26.92 0.98 -21.21
C GLU A 93 25.67 1.76 -21.59
N MET A 94 24.51 1.38 -21.05
CA MET A 94 23.25 2.12 -21.26
C MET A 94 23.38 3.57 -20.80
N ARG A 95 24.08 3.78 -19.72
CA ARG A 95 24.31 5.10 -19.14
C ARG A 95 25.37 5.88 -19.95
N LYS A 96 26.49 5.25 -20.30
CA LYS A 96 27.60 5.85 -21.03
C LYS A 96 27.18 6.27 -22.44
N TRP A 97 26.33 5.51 -23.10
CA TRP A 97 25.91 5.79 -24.49
C TRP A 97 24.61 6.60 -24.54
N SER A 98 24.28 7.29 -23.45
CA SER A 98 23.12 8.21 -23.36
C SER A 98 21.77 7.58 -23.74
N LYS A 99 21.58 6.31 -23.45
CA LYS A 99 20.29 5.62 -23.63
C LYS A 99 19.27 5.97 -22.54
N THR A 100 19.22 7.24 -22.20
CA THR A 100 18.36 7.78 -21.14
C THR A 100 16.88 7.50 -21.40
N LYS A 101 16.47 7.52 -22.66
CA LYS A 101 15.09 7.21 -23.05
C LYS A 101 14.68 5.78 -22.69
N GLU A 102 15.59 4.81 -22.86
CA GLU A 102 15.35 3.42 -22.48
C GLU A 102 15.24 3.26 -20.96
N ILE A 103 16.06 3.97 -20.21
CA ILE A 103 16.00 3.99 -18.74
C ILE A 103 14.66 4.58 -18.26
N TRP A 104 14.21 5.66 -18.86
CA TRP A 104 12.93 6.27 -18.53
C TRP A 104 11.74 5.39 -18.92
N ASN A 105 11.80 4.71 -20.05
CA ASN A 105 10.79 3.72 -20.43
C ASN A 105 10.73 2.57 -19.44
N GLY A 106 11.88 2.09 -18.97
CA GLY A 106 11.95 1.08 -17.91
C GLY A 106 11.29 1.56 -16.60
N ALA A 107 11.52 2.83 -16.21
CA ALA A 107 10.86 3.42 -15.04
C ALA A 107 9.34 3.48 -15.20
N ARG A 108 8.84 3.83 -16.39
CA ARG A 108 7.40 3.78 -16.70
C ARG A 108 6.83 2.37 -16.61
N MET A 109 7.55 1.38 -17.14
CA MET A 109 7.14 -0.03 -17.05
C MET A 109 7.05 -0.50 -15.59
N LEU A 110 7.98 -0.09 -14.73
CA LEU A 110 7.91 -0.37 -13.29
C LEU A 110 6.71 0.31 -12.62
N GLY A 111 6.42 1.55 -12.97
CA GLY A 111 5.25 2.28 -12.47
C GLY A 111 3.94 1.59 -12.84
N ARG A 112 3.82 1.16 -14.09
CA ARG A 112 2.67 0.39 -14.57
C ARG A 112 2.56 -0.97 -13.88
N ALA A 113 3.67 -1.67 -13.70
CA ALA A 113 3.70 -2.95 -12.99
C ALA A 113 3.27 -2.81 -11.52
N ALA A 114 3.69 -1.75 -10.84
CA ALA A 114 3.25 -1.46 -9.46
C ALA A 114 1.74 -1.24 -9.38
N SER A 115 1.18 -0.42 -10.26
CA SER A 115 -0.27 -0.18 -10.33
C SER A 115 -1.05 -1.46 -10.66
N THR A 116 -0.58 -2.25 -11.61
CA THR A 116 -1.22 -3.54 -11.96
C THR A 116 -1.19 -4.53 -10.80
N THR A 117 -0.10 -4.59 -10.05
CA THR A 117 0.01 -5.45 -8.87
C THR A 117 -0.99 -5.04 -7.79
N GLU A 118 -1.15 -3.74 -7.53
CA GLU A 118 -2.13 -3.22 -6.59
C GLU A 118 -3.56 -3.62 -6.98
N GLN A 119 -3.90 -3.53 -8.26
CA GLN A 119 -5.20 -3.93 -8.79
C GLN A 119 -5.45 -5.44 -8.68
N ILE A 120 -4.46 -6.26 -9.01
CA ILE A 120 -4.57 -7.72 -8.92
C ILE A 120 -4.75 -8.17 -7.47
N VAL A 121 -3.98 -7.60 -6.55
CA VAL A 121 -4.11 -7.90 -5.11
C VAL A 121 -5.48 -7.47 -4.59
N GLY A 122 -5.96 -6.28 -4.98
CA GLY A 122 -7.31 -5.84 -4.63
C GLY A 122 -8.39 -6.77 -5.18
N ALA A 123 -8.29 -7.19 -6.43
CA ALA A 123 -9.24 -8.13 -7.04
C ALA A 123 -9.20 -9.52 -6.39
N SER A 124 -8.03 -10.02 -6.04
CA SER A 124 -7.87 -11.33 -5.39
C SER A 124 -8.50 -11.39 -4.00
N THR A 125 -8.63 -10.27 -3.32
CA THR A 125 -9.27 -10.19 -2.00
C THR A 125 -10.80 -10.32 -2.08
N LEU A 126 -11.39 -10.05 -3.24
CA LEU A 126 -12.84 -10.19 -3.49
C LEU A 126 -13.26 -11.60 -3.89
N ASN A 127 -12.32 -12.46 -4.22
CA ASN A 127 -12.52 -13.82 -4.66
C ASN A 127 -12.26 -14.77 -3.47
#